data_6e970e771eec692c5c2b4afe334f3d3c
#
_entry.id   6e970e771eec692c5c2b4afe334f3d3c
#
_cell.length_a   1.000
_cell.length_b   1.000
_cell.length_c   1.000
_cell.angle_alpha   90.00
_cell.angle_beta   90.00
_cell.angle_gamma   90.00
#
_symmetry.space_group_name_H-M   'P 1'
#
loop_
_entity.id
_entity.type
_entity.pdbx_description
1 polymer ?
#
loop_
_entity_poly.entity_id
_entity_poly.type
_entity_poly.pdbx_seq_one_letter_code
_entity_poly.pdbx_strand_id
1 'polypeptide(L)'
;MKKKQIIIIALIIIIAIAISATLIVNKIQKENRKYEIAQITEYKYFVVKENEKYGVINTKGEKIIETQYDDVKIPNPEKAVFICYENENTKVLNEKGEEIYTQYQDIQPLKHIKWFNVWKNNTKI
;
A
#
# COMPACT_ATOMS: atom_id res chain seq x y z
N MET A 1 32.96 -48.97 -11.81
CA MET A 1 33.08 -47.62 -12.43
C MET A 1 34.48 -47.08 -12.25
N LYS A 2 35.06 -46.56 -13.32
CA LYS A 2 36.34 -45.91 -13.26
C LYS A 2 36.18 -44.57 -12.50
N LYS A 3 37.19 -44.15 -11.72
CA LYS A 3 37.16 -42.91 -10.91
C LYS A 3 36.83 -41.69 -11.76
N LYS A 4 37.24 -41.61 -13.01
CA LYS A 4 36.91 -40.50 -13.93
C LYS A 4 35.38 -40.37 -14.20
N GLN A 5 34.66 -41.49 -14.30
CA GLN A 5 33.22 -41.47 -14.54
C GLN A 5 32.46 -40.97 -13.31
N ILE A 6 32.92 -41.32 -12.12
CA ILE A 6 32.30 -40.86 -10.85
C ILE A 6 32.49 -39.33 -10.71
N ILE A 7 33.66 -38.82 -11.04
CA ILE A 7 33.97 -37.36 -11.03
C ILE A 7 33.05 -36.60 -12.00
N ILE A 8 32.87 -37.12 -13.20
CA ILE A 8 32.03 -36.49 -14.23
C ILE A 8 30.58 -36.47 -13.78
N ILE A 9 30.06 -37.54 -13.22
CA ILE A 9 28.69 -37.63 -12.67
C ILE A 9 28.51 -36.63 -11.52
N ALA A 10 29.47 -36.55 -10.61
CA ALA A 10 29.43 -35.61 -9.49
C ALA A 10 29.40 -34.16 -9.98
N LEU A 11 30.18 -33.79 -11.00
CA LEU A 11 30.19 -32.46 -11.61
C LEU A 11 28.85 -32.13 -12.27
N ILE A 12 28.24 -33.07 -12.97
CA ILE A 12 26.91 -32.88 -13.59
C ILE A 12 25.83 -32.61 -12.54
N ILE A 13 25.85 -33.34 -11.42
CA ILE A 13 24.93 -33.16 -10.30
C ILE A 13 25.08 -31.76 -9.67
N ILE A 14 26.31 -31.30 -9.45
CA ILE A 14 26.61 -29.97 -8.89
C ILE A 14 26.11 -28.88 -9.82
N ILE A 15 26.31 -28.99 -11.12
CA ILE A 15 25.82 -28.03 -12.13
C ILE A 15 24.31 -28.00 -12.15
N ALA A 16 23.63 -29.15 -12.10
CA ALA A 16 22.18 -29.25 -12.06
C ALA A 16 21.57 -28.56 -10.81
N ILE A 17 22.19 -28.75 -9.64
CA ILE A 17 21.79 -28.10 -8.40
C ILE A 17 21.94 -26.57 -8.49
N ALA A 18 23.06 -26.09 -9.04
CA ALA A 18 23.32 -24.65 -9.23
C ALA A 18 22.29 -23.99 -10.16
N ILE A 19 21.96 -24.62 -11.29
CA ILE A 19 20.92 -24.13 -12.22
C ILE A 19 19.57 -24.10 -11.56
N SER A 20 19.17 -25.12 -10.82
CA SER A 20 17.89 -25.17 -10.10
C SER A 20 17.78 -24.07 -9.06
N ALA A 21 18.82 -23.83 -8.27
CA ALA A 21 18.88 -22.74 -7.28
C ALA A 21 18.72 -21.37 -7.92
N THR A 22 19.38 -21.11 -9.04
CA THR A 22 19.29 -19.85 -9.79
C THR A 22 17.89 -19.60 -10.32
N LEU A 23 17.21 -20.62 -10.86
CA LEU A 23 15.83 -20.51 -11.35
C LEU A 23 14.84 -20.20 -10.23
N ILE A 24 15.00 -20.82 -9.05
CA ILE A 24 14.16 -20.56 -7.88
C ILE A 24 14.33 -19.11 -7.39
N VAL A 25 15.55 -18.61 -7.27
CA VAL A 25 15.84 -17.24 -6.85
C VAL A 25 15.24 -16.23 -7.84
N ASN A 26 15.40 -16.43 -9.14
CA ASN A 26 14.83 -15.57 -10.17
C ASN A 26 13.30 -15.53 -10.11
N LYS A 27 12.64 -16.65 -9.85
CA LYS A 27 11.19 -16.72 -9.68
C LYS A 27 10.72 -15.92 -8.47
N ILE A 28 11.38 -16.06 -7.33
CA ILE A 28 11.06 -15.33 -6.10
C ILE A 28 11.24 -13.83 -6.31
N GLN A 29 12.31 -13.37 -6.93
CA GLN A 29 12.55 -11.95 -7.22
C GLN A 29 11.51 -11.38 -8.18
N LYS A 30 11.05 -12.14 -9.16
CA LYS A 30 10.00 -11.71 -10.10
C LYS A 30 8.65 -11.54 -9.40
N GLU A 31 8.30 -12.43 -8.48
CA GLU A 31 7.07 -12.33 -7.68
C GLU A 31 7.12 -11.14 -6.74
N ASN A 32 8.24 -10.90 -6.07
CA ASN A 32 8.42 -9.75 -5.18
C ASN A 32 8.30 -8.42 -5.92
N ARG A 33 8.90 -8.29 -7.11
CA ARG A 33 8.74 -7.09 -7.95
C ARG A 33 7.30 -6.86 -8.41
N LYS A 34 6.59 -7.90 -8.76
CA LYS A 34 5.15 -7.84 -9.08
C LYS A 34 4.33 -7.29 -7.91
N TYR A 35 4.64 -7.75 -6.71
CA TYR A 35 3.97 -7.31 -5.49
C TYR A 35 4.24 -5.83 -5.18
N GLU A 36 5.46 -5.37 -5.29
CA GLU A 36 5.83 -3.96 -5.11
C GLU A 36 5.12 -3.03 -6.13
N ILE A 37 5.11 -3.42 -7.40
CA ILE A 37 4.42 -2.67 -8.45
C ILE A 37 2.91 -2.62 -8.19
N ALA A 38 2.30 -3.73 -7.79
CA ALA A 38 0.89 -3.78 -7.44
C ALA A 38 0.55 -2.85 -6.28
N GLN A 39 1.38 -2.78 -5.25
CA GLN A 39 1.19 -1.86 -4.11
C GLN A 39 1.28 -0.39 -4.53
N ILE A 40 2.19 -0.03 -5.42
CA ILE A 40 2.36 1.34 -5.92
C ILE A 40 1.19 1.76 -6.80
N THR A 41 0.57 0.84 -7.53
CA THR A 41 -0.56 1.13 -8.44
C THR A 41 -1.92 1.22 -7.74
N GLU A 42 -2.00 0.89 -6.46
CA GLU A 42 -3.26 0.88 -5.71
C GLU A 42 -3.70 2.26 -5.21
N TYR A 43 -2.81 3.23 -5.12
CA TYR A 43 -3.16 4.58 -4.66
C TYR A 43 -3.91 5.36 -5.73
N LYS A 44 -5.18 5.65 -5.46
CA LYS A 44 -6.07 6.40 -6.37
C LYS A 44 -6.22 7.87 -5.99
N TYR A 45 -5.98 8.20 -4.73
CA TYR A 45 -6.19 9.53 -4.17
C TYR A 45 -4.99 10.00 -3.36
N PHE A 46 -4.72 11.30 -3.45
CA PHE A 46 -3.59 11.94 -2.77
C PHE A 46 -4.02 13.22 -2.09
N VAL A 47 -3.53 13.45 -0.89
CA VAL A 47 -3.71 14.71 -0.18
C VAL A 47 -2.76 15.74 -0.79
N VAL A 48 -3.28 16.93 -1.10
CA VAL A 48 -2.49 18.06 -1.58
C VAL A 48 -2.65 19.26 -0.66
N LYS A 49 -1.61 20.05 -0.56
CA LYS A 49 -1.59 21.30 0.21
C LYS A 49 -1.40 22.49 -0.72
N GLU A 50 -2.24 23.50 -0.58
CA GLU A 50 -2.20 24.73 -1.34
C GLU A 50 -2.64 25.87 -0.42
N ASN A 51 -1.82 26.95 -0.31
CA ASN A 51 -2.10 28.10 0.56
C ASN A 51 -2.44 27.73 2.01
N GLU A 52 -1.65 26.82 2.61
CA GLU A 52 -1.83 26.31 3.97
C GLU A 52 -3.12 25.51 4.21
N LYS A 53 -3.85 25.17 3.18
CA LYS A 53 -5.07 24.36 3.21
C LYS A 53 -4.88 23.05 2.43
N TYR A 54 -5.64 22.04 2.82
CA TYR A 54 -5.55 20.70 2.26
C TYR A 54 -6.80 20.31 1.47
N GLY A 55 -6.60 19.52 0.45
CA GLY A 55 -7.64 18.94 -0.39
C GLY A 55 -7.18 17.57 -0.90
N VAL A 56 -7.92 17.02 -1.87
CA VAL A 56 -7.65 15.70 -2.46
C VAL A 56 -7.66 15.80 -3.97
N ILE A 57 -6.68 15.16 -4.59
CA ILE A 57 -6.63 14.94 -6.04
C ILE A 57 -6.66 13.44 -6.35
N ASN A 58 -7.06 13.11 -7.58
CA ASN A 58 -6.95 11.76 -8.12
C ASN A 58 -5.61 11.55 -8.88
N THR A 59 -5.44 10.39 -9.49
CA THR A 59 -4.23 10.06 -10.26
C THR A 59 -4.03 10.90 -11.52
N LYS A 60 -5.07 11.57 -12.00
CA LYS A 60 -5.01 12.50 -13.14
C LYS A 60 -4.68 13.93 -12.72
N GLY A 61 -4.56 14.21 -11.42
CA GLY A 61 -4.35 15.54 -10.89
C GLY A 61 -5.62 16.39 -10.79
N GLU A 62 -6.79 15.80 -10.99
CA GLU A 62 -8.07 16.48 -10.85
C GLU A 62 -8.43 16.64 -9.38
N LYS A 63 -8.87 17.85 -8.98
CA LYS A 63 -9.34 18.11 -7.62
C LYS A 63 -10.67 17.41 -7.36
N ILE A 64 -10.65 16.48 -6.42
CA ILE A 64 -11.84 15.78 -5.93
C ILE A 64 -12.42 16.53 -4.74
N ILE A 65 -11.57 17.00 -3.83
CA ILE A 65 -11.92 17.84 -2.69
C ILE A 65 -11.09 19.12 -2.80
N GLU A 66 -11.75 20.27 -2.74
CA GLU A 66 -11.08 21.58 -2.79
C GLU A 66 -10.12 21.78 -1.60
N THR A 67 -9.06 22.54 -1.83
CA THR A 67 -8.04 22.88 -0.82
C THR A 67 -8.55 23.93 0.15
N GLN A 68 -9.46 23.56 1.02
CA GLN A 68 -10.12 24.47 1.97
C GLN A 68 -10.09 23.98 3.42
N TYR A 69 -9.59 22.79 3.67
CA TYR A 69 -9.59 22.16 5.00
C TYR A 69 -8.26 22.35 5.73
N ASP A 70 -8.30 22.39 7.06
CA ASP A 70 -7.13 22.54 7.90
C ASP A 70 -6.24 21.28 7.88
N ASP A 71 -6.86 20.12 7.69
CA ASP A 71 -6.19 18.84 7.47
C ASP A 71 -7.13 17.88 6.73
N VAL A 72 -6.57 16.94 6.00
CA VAL A 72 -7.31 15.87 5.33
C VAL A 72 -6.56 14.55 5.52
N LYS A 73 -7.28 13.51 5.89
CA LYS A 73 -6.75 12.16 5.98
C LYS A 73 -7.52 11.21 5.08
N ILE A 74 -6.77 10.37 4.39
CA ILE A 74 -7.32 9.32 3.53
C ILE A 74 -7.02 7.97 4.21
N PRO A 75 -8.02 7.34 4.88
CA PRO A 75 -7.81 6.07 5.58
C PRO A 75 -7.36 4.94 4.67
N ASN A 76 -7.95 4.89 3.47
CA ASN A 76 -7.60 3.91 2.45
C ASN A 76 -7.47 4.62 1.09
N PRO A 77 -6.25 4.79 0.56
CA PRO A 77 -6.03 5.54 -0.68
C PRO A 77 -6.58 4.87 -1.94
N GLU A 78 -7.13 3.66 -1.84
CA GLU A 78 -7.86 3.00 -2.93
C GLU A 78 -9.34 3.38 -2.95
N LYS A 79 -9.86 3.92 -1.86
CA LYS A 79 -11.29 4.23 -1.68
C LYS A 79 -11.52 5.71 -1.52
N ALA A 80 -12.65 6.17 -2.05
CA ALA A 80 -13.07 7.56 -1.98
C ALA A 80 -13.77 7.85 -0.64
N VAL A 81 -13.00 7.83 0.44
CA VAL A 81 -13.42 8.23 1.78
C VAL A 81 -12.37 9.18 2.33
N PHE A 82 -12.75 10.43 2.55
CA PHE A 82 -11.85 11.52 2.94
C PHE A 82 -12.31 12.13 4.25
N ILE A 83 -11.45 12.13 5.27
CA ILE A 83 -11.73 12.75 6.56
C ILE A 83 -11.14 14.17 6.53
N CYS A 84 -12.02 15.16 6.54
CA CYS A 84 -11.67 16.56 6.43
C CYS A 84 -11.89 17.27 7.76
N TYR A 85 -10.91 18.04 8.21
CA TYR A 85 -10.93 18.78 9.47
C TYR A 85 -10.98 20.29 9.18
N GLU A 86 -11.94 20.95 9.79
CA GLU A 86 -12.12 22.39 9.69
C GLU A 86 -12.62 22.95 11.02
N ASN A 87 -11.85 23.85 11.67
CA ASN A 87 -12.23 24.53 12.91
C ASN A 87 -12.82 23.59 13.99
N GLU A 88 -12.11 22.57 14.36
CA GLU A 88 -12.53 21.54 15.33
C GLU A 88 -13.70 20.63 14.88
N ASN A 89 -14.23 20.85 13.69
CA ASN A 89 -15.24 19.97 13.09
C ASN A 89 -14.60 18.95 12.18
N THR A 90 -15.15 17.75 12.22
CA THR A 90 -14.75 16.64 11.37
C THR A 90 -15.86 16.31 10.38
N LYS A 91 -15.54 16.23 9.12
CA LYS A 91 -16.48 15.81 8.06
C LYS A 91 -15.86 14.67 7.28
N VAL A 92 -16.64 13.70 6.90
CA VAL A 92 -16.24 12.63 5.99
C VAL A 92 -16.91 12.83 4.65
N LEU A 93 -16.13 12.95 3.61
CA LEU A 93 -16.62 13.21 2.26
C LEU A 93 -16.37 12.01 1.34
N ASN A 94 -17.25 11.81 0.38
CA ASN A 94 -17.09 10.85 -0.69
C ASN A 94 -16.46 11.51 -1.94
N GLU A 95 -16.33 10.77 -3.03
CA GLU A 95 -15.76 11.25 -4.30
C GLU A 95 -16.50 12.44 -4.91
N LYS A 96 -17.79 12.58 -4.61
CA LYS A 96 -18.61 13.71 -5.09
C LYS A 96 -18.55 14.93 -4.17
N GLY A 97 -17.81 14.87 -3.08
CA GLY A 97 -17.77 15.88 -2.06
C GLY A 97 -19.00 15.91 -1.14
N GLU A 98 -19.81 14.88 -1.16
CA GLU A 98 -20.97 14.72 -0.30
C GLU A 98 -20.55 14.20 1.07
N GLU A 99 -21.15 14.77 2.12
CA GLU A 99 -20.89 14.36 3.50
C GLU A 99 -21.56 13.02 3.82
N ILE A 100 -20.79 12.08 4.32
CA ILE A 100 -21.23 10.75 4.75
C ILE A 100 -20.95 10.55 6.25
N TYR A 101 -21.60 9.58 6.88
CA TYR A 101 -21.46 9.28 8.33
C TYR A 101 -21.81 10.46 9.25
N THR A 102 -22.82 11.24 8.88
CA THR A 102 -23.25 12.46 9.60
C THR A 102 -23.82 12.19 10.99
N GLN A 103 -24.12 10.92 11.31
CA GLN A 103 -24.63 10.50 12.62
C GLN A 103 -23.56 10.47 13.72
N TYR A 104 -22.29 10.60 13.38
CA TYR A 104 -21.19 10.57 14.34
C TYR A 104 -20.62 11.97 14.59
N GLN A 105 -20.28 12.27 15.84
CA GLN A 105 -19.68 13.57 16.22
C GLN A 105 -18.21 13.69 15.84
N ASP A 106 -17.49 12.59 15.92
CA ASP A 106 -16.07 12.54 15.55
C ASP A 106 -15.76 11.22 14.85
N ILE A 107 -14.93 11.30 13.85
CA ILE A 107 -14.48 10.15 13.07
C ILE A 107 -12.97 10.28 12.86
N GLN A 108 -12.23 9.30 13.34
CA GLN A 108 -10.78 9.27 13.17
C GLN A 108 -10.33 8.03 12.41
N PRO A 109 -9.37 8.17 11.47
CA PRO A 109 -8.82 7.03 10.79
C PRO A 109 -8.00 6.19 11.76
N LEU A 110 -8.18 4.90 11.72
CA LEU A 110 -7.23 4.00 12.33
C LEU A 110 -5.88 4.17 11.61
N LYS A 111 -4.83 4.40 12.38
CA LYS A 111 -3.49 4.51 11.82
C LYS A 111 -3.16 3.24 11.06
N HIS A 112 -2.92 3.36 9.77
CA HIS A 112 -2.58 2.21 8.92
C HIS A 112 -1.19 1.70 9.28
N ILE A 113 -1.13 0.89 10.31
CA ILE A 113 0.03 0.07 10.62
C ILE A 113 -0.06 -1.14 9.68
N LYS A 114 1.05 -1.55 9.08
CA LYS A 114 1.10 -2.79 8.29
C LYS A 114 0.26 -3.85 8.98
N TRP A 115 -0.67 -4.44 8.28
CA TRP A 115 -1.72 -5.33 8.83
C TRP A 115 -1.22 -6.35 9.87
N PHE A 116 -0.02 -6.79 9.72
CA PHE A 116 0.75 -7.65 10.61
C PHE A 116 0.95 -7.08 12.02
N ASN A 117 1.08 -5.76 12.16
CA ASN A 117 1.22 -5.09 13.45
C ASN A 117 -0.15 -4.74 14.08
N VAL A 118 -1.19 -4.65 13.29
CA VAL A 118 -2.56 -4.42 13.78
C VAL A 118 -3.03 -5.60 14.63
N TRP A 119 -2.78 -6.83 14.19
CA TRP A 119 -3.09 -8.03 14.95
C TRP A 119 -2.36 -8.10 16.29
N LYS A 120 -1.10 -7.72 16.31
CA LYS A 120 -0.28 -7.72 17.51
C LYS A 120 -0.74 -6.67 18.54
N ASN A 121 -1.26 -5.55 18.09
CA ASN A 121 -1.76 -4.50 18.96
C ASN A 121 -3.20 -4.76 19.44
N ASN A 122 -4.04 -5.38 18.64
CA ASN A 122 -5.40 -5.77 19.03
C ASN A 122 -5.43 -6.92 20.03
N THR A 123 -4.40 -7.75 20.09
CA THR A 123 -4.26 -8.80 21.11
C THR A 123 -3.81 -8.27 22.46
N LYS A 124 -3.43 -7.01 22.58
CA LYS A 124 -3.02 -6.36 23.84
C LYS A 124 -4.11 -5.49 24.50
N ILE A 125 -5.22 -5.35 23.84
CA ILE A 125 -6.40 -4.67 24.35
C ILE A 125 -7.39 -5.71 24.85
#